data_e01e0777d155f867165055d7859d5a37
#
_entry.id   e01e0777d155f867165055d7859d5a37
#
_cell.length_a   1.000
_cell.length_b   1.000
_cell.length_c   1.000
_cell.angle_alpha   90.00
_cell.angle_beta   90.00
_cell.angle_gamma   90.00
#
_symmetry.space_group_name_H-M   'P 1'
#
loop_
_entity.id
_entity.type
_entity.pdbx_description
1 polymer ?
#
loop_
_entity_poly.entity_id
_entity_poly.type
_entity_poly.pdbx_seq_one_letter_code
_entity_poly.pdbx_strand_id
1 'polypeptide(L)'
;MDMQSTARKVTAIFVAAMMVFAMAFIATPAKAFAAGETGTLTVTGNAELAKKNVTIVKMFGATKSGANVAYTLEDAWAAFFKGLGETTMDNMSGEELSQAAYSYVSNMTEDSAELVAFAKEARKYARDNSAAFNALSTIQPAGEASQGKASAVFTQVAYGYYLAFPADGSTSADRKTDAMLVNVADTTATWAIKSEYPTVDKSVAGVTGGKPNGGGAQIGDVLTFTLTSKVPDMTDYATYVFKFIDTLSAGLTLQDAQGDVVLPAQPLTTGVTVQIGQKTLAQDTDFKVEAVSEGGNTKLVIDLSKYLTDNKGTLVAGDTITATYKAKLNDKAVIDGDVANTNEVKVEYSNDPKNPQTGTGTSTPDKTYTYAFKFGINKQNEQKAPLAGAQFKIWKDGGDGAFRGDDIALKFDDKQNGKYVLNVATGAVETITTTDTGKFSVEGLEEGTYWVEELVAPDGYNKLATPQKVVIAAEYNEDGTLKSHSVKYGDALTDAAHGDHEVVVVNKTGALLPETGGMGTILFTVVGALAIIGGVVWAVRRKRSVR
;
A
#
# COMPACT_ATOMS: atom_id res chain seq x y z
N MET A 1 -30.45 -33.30 18.40
CA MET A 1 -31.65 -32.57 18.85
C MET A 1 -32.35 -32.12 17.58
N ASP A 2 -33.54 -32.60 17.38
CA ASP A 2 -34.19 -32.91 16.11
C ASP A 2 -34.62 -31.69 15.31
N MET A 3 -34.05 -31.47 14.11
CA MET A 3 -34.49 -30.42 13.16
C MET A 3 -35.93 -30.61 12.66
N GLN A 4 -36.49 -31.82 12.81
CA GLN A 4 -37.89 -32.10 12.42
C GLN A 4 -38.95 -31.52 13.36
N SER A 5 -38.59 -31.13 14.60
CA SER A 5 -39.56 -30.58 15.55
C SER A 5 -39.80 -29.07 15.36
N THR A 6 -38.84 -28.34 14.73
CA THR A 6 -38.96 -26.91 14.49
C THR A 6 -39.82 -26.64 13.24
N ALA A 7 -39.69 -27.48 12.21
CA ALA A 7 -40.50 -27.37 10.98
C ALA A 7 -42.03 -27.54 11.27
N ARG A 8 -42.39 -28.42 12.20
CA ARG A 8 -43.83 -28.66 12.54
C ARG A 8 -44.51 -27.52 13.29
N LYS A 9 -43.75 -26.64 13.96
CA LYS A 9 -44.30 -25.46 14.66
C LYS A 9 -44.55 -24.25 13.75
N VAL A 10 -43.74 -24.15 12.68
CA VAL A 10 -43.89 -23.08 11.68
C VAL A 10 -45.12 -23.33 10.79
N THR A 11 -45.39 -24.61 10.42
CA THR A 11 -46.55 -24.96 9.58
C THR A 11 -47.89 -24.66 10.24
N ALA A 12 -47.98 -24.74 11.56
CA ALA A 12 -49.26 -24.49 12.27
C ALA A 12 -49.62 -22.97 12.36
N ILE A 13 -48.63 -22.08 12.29
CA ILE A 13 -48.84 -20.62 12.31
C ILE A 13 -49.23 -20.14 10.91
N PHE A 14 -48.71 -20.76 9.84
CA PHE A 14 -49.00 -20.39 8.45
C PHE A 14 -50.46 -20.58 8.06
N VAL A 15 -51.11 -21.66 8.53
CA VAL A 15 -52.55 -21.92 8.23
C VAL A 15 -53.49 -20.93 8.94
N ALA A 16 -53.12 -20.42 10.10
CA ALA A 16 -53.96 -19.47 10.85
C ALA A 16 -53.86 -18.05 10.27
N ALA A 17 -52.71 -17.64 9.68
CA ALA A 17 -52.56 -16.35 9.05
C ALA A 17 -53.26 -16.24 7.68
N MET A 18 -53.35 -17.35 6.92
CA MET A 18 -54.08 -17.40 5.65
C MET A 18 -55.58 -17.16 5.77
N MET A 19 -56.21 -17.56 6.89
CA MET A 19 -57.68 -17.35 7.07
C MET A 19 -58.09 -15.96 7.44
N VAL A 20 -57.21 -15.10 7.91
CA VAL A 20 -57.57 -13.73 8.31
C VAL A 20 -57.44 -12.74 7.12
N PHE A 21 -56.60 -13.02 6.12
CA PHE A 21 -56.43 -12.16 4.95
C PHE A 21 -57.42 -12.40 3.80
N ALA A 22 -58.09 -13.55 3.76
CA ALA A 22 -59.07 -13.93 2.71
C ALA A 22 -60.42 -13.18 2.78
N MET A 23 -60.70 -12.40 3.84
CA MET A 23 -61.98 -11.74 4.00
C MET A 23 -62.00 -10.21 3.71
N ALA A 24 -60.94 -9.62 3.19
CA ALA A 24 -60.88 -8.17 2.92
C ALA A 24 -60.89 -7.81 1.40
N PHE A 25 -61.01 -8.80 0.48
CA PHE A 25 -61.13 -8.52 -0.94
C PHE A 25 -62.52 -8.78 -1.50
N ILE A 26 -63.52 -8.00 -1.05
CA ILE A 26 -64.80 -7.88 -1.77
C ILE A 26 -64.68 -6.70 -2.73
N ALA A 27 -64.49 -7.04 -3.99
CA ALA A 27 -64.92 -6.28 -5.18
C ALA A 27 -64.87 -4.75 -5.12
N THR A 28 -63.72 -4.19 -5.37
CA THR A 28 -63.65 -2.94 -6.15
C THR A 28 -63.13 -3.29 -7.56
N PRO A 29 -63.70 -2.69 -8.64
CA PRO A 29 -63.21 -2.95 -9.97
C PRO A 29 -61.72 -2.57 -10.04
N ALA A 30 -60.91 -3.48 -10.52
CA ALA A 30 -59.48 -3.24 -10.72
C ALA A 30 -59.33 -1.94 -11.53
N LYS A 31 -58.99 -0.83 -10.86
CA LYS A 31 -58.38 0.29 -11.54
C LYS A 31 -57.10 -0.27 -12.16
N ALA A 32 -57.03 -0.24 -13.49
CA ALA A 32 -55.79 -0.51 -14.20
C ALA A 32 -54.74 0.40 -13.57
N PHE A 33 -53.86 -0.19 -12.74
CA PHE A 33 -52.71 0.51 -12.21
C PHE A 33 -51.84 0.88 -13.41
N ALA A 34 -51.43 2.14 -13.48
CA ALA A 34 -50.62 2.64 -14.58
C ALA A 34 -49.36 1.76 -14.66
N ALA A 35 -49.30 0.92 -15.69
CA ALA A 35 -48.09 0.22 -16.05
C ALA A 35 -47.02 1.28 -16.38
N GLY A 36 -45.95 1.38 -15.60
CA GLY A 36 -44.80 2.16 -16.02
C GLY A 36 -44.13 3.10 -15.03
N GLU A 37 -44.38 3.01 -13.74
CA GLU A 37 -43.52 3.75 -12.79
C GLU A 37 -42.11 3.16 -12.83
N THR A 38 -41.11 4.05 -13.02
CA THR A 38 -39.69 3.67 -13.10
C THR A 38 -38.89 4.52 -12.13
N GLY A 39 -37.79 3.92 -11.66
CA GLY A 39 -36.81 4.60 -10.83
C GLY A 39 -35.40 4.49 -11.40
N THR A 40 -34.46 5.10 -10.72
CA THR A 40 -33.02 4.91 -10.93
C THR A 40 -32.47 4.02 -9.84
N LEU A 41 -31.83 2.91 -10.20
CA LEU A 41 -31.12 2.04 -9.28
C LEU A 41 -29.62 2.25 -9.42
N THR A 42 -28.97 2.62 -8.33
CA THR A 42 -27.49 2.70 -8.25
C THR A 42 -26.98 1.51 -7.42
N VAL A 43 -26.21 0.66 -8.06
CA VAL A 43 -25.56 -0.48 -7.40
C VAL A 43 -24.10 -0.13 -7.19
N THR A 44 -23.67 -0.05 -5.92
CA THR A 44 -22.31 0.32 -5.53
C THR A 44 -21.54 -0.91 -5.03
N GLY A 45 -20.23 -0.91 -5.22
CA GLY A 45 -19.31 -1.92 -4.69
C GLY A 45 -17.96 -1.31 -4.33
N ASN A 46 -16.99 -2.14 -3.94
CA ASN A 46 -15.62 -1.71 -3.73
C ASN A 46 -14.94 -1.36 -5.08
N ALA A 47 -13.67 -0.93 -5.04
CA ALA A 47 -12.90 -0.55 -6.23
C ALA A 47 -12.80 -1.67 -7.27
N GLU A 48 -12.85 -2.93 -6.84
CA GLU A 48 -12.78 -4.11 -7.70
C GLU A 48 -13.98 -4.26 -8.66
N LEU A 49 -15.08 -3.57 -8.34
CA LEU A 49 -16.25 -3.51 -9.21
C LEU A 49 -16.01 -2.62 -10.45
N ALA A 50 -15.01 -1.74 -10.43
CA ALA A 50 -14.74 -0.80 -11.52
C ALA A 50 -14.60 -1.53 -12.87
N LYS A 51 -15.25 -0.99 -13.92
CA LYS A 51 -15.29 -1.55 -15.28
C LYS A 51 -15.92 -2.94 -15.41
N LYS A 52 -16.39 -3.53 -14.31
CA LYS A 52 -17.12 -4.80 -14.37
C LYS A 52 -18.60 -4.54 -14.59
N ASN A 53 -19.25 -5.45 -15.30
CA ASN A 53 -20.68 -5.35 -15.51
C ASN A 53 -21.45 -5.78 -14.26
N VAL A 54 -22.55 -5.10 -13.99
CA VAL A 54 -23.55 -5.50 -12.99
C VAL A 54 -24.80 -5.94 -13.74
N THR A 55 -25.38 -7.06 -13.33
CA THR A 55 -26.63 -7.58 -13.85
C THR A 55 -27.71 -7.40 -12.80
N ILE A 56 -28.89 -6.93 -13.18
CA ILE A 56 -30.10 -7.00 -12.38
C ILE A 56 -31.11 -7.90 -13.09
N VAL A 57 -31.78 -8.77 -12.33
CA VAL A 57 -32.81 -9.69 -12.85
C VAL A 57 -34.09 -9.48 -12.04
N LYS A 58 -35.17 -9.11 -12.73
CA LYS A 58 -36.46 -8.86 -12.08
C LYS A 58 -37.06 -10.15 -11.55
N MET A 59 -37.37 -10.17 -10.26
CA MET A 59 -38.00 -11.32 -9.61
C MET A 59 -39.50 -11.09 -9.40
N PHE A 60 -39.86 -9.92 -8.94
CA PHE A 60 -41.27 -9.48 -8.82
C PHE A 60 -41.43 -8.13 -9.51
N GLY A 61 -42.49 -7.95 -10.27
CA GLY A 61 -43.00 -6.64 -10.65
C GLY A 61 -43.66 -5.96 -9.44
N ALA A 62 -43.59 -4.62 -9.36
CA ALA A 62 -44.26 -3.88 -8.29
C ALA A 62 -45.19 -2.80 -8.84
N THR A 63 -46.29 -2.59 -8.13
CA THR A 63 -47.19 -1.42 -8.31
C THR A 63 -47.28 -0.66 -7.00
N LYS A 64 -47.31 0.67 -7.05
CA LYS A 64 -47.31 1.54 -5.89
C LYS A 64 -48.55 2.43 -5.87
N SER A 65 -49.18 2.58 -4.68
CA SER A 65 -50.26 3.54 -4.46
C SER A 65 -50.06 4.20 -3.10
N GLY A 66 -49.57 5.41 -3.10
CA GLY A 66 -49.14 6.10 -1.89
C GLY A 66 -47.98 5.37 -1.21
N ALA A 67 -48.14 4.93 0.02
CA ALA A 67 -47.15 4.15 0.77
C ALA A 67 -47.27 2.62 0.54
N ASN A 68 -48.32 2.15 -0.13
CA ASN A 68 -48.59 0.74 -0.32
C ASN A 68 -47.92 0.24 -1.61
N VAL A 69 -47.21 -0.90 -1.54
CA VAL A 69 -46.60 -1.57 -2.67
C VAL A 69 -47.12 -2.99 -2.75
N ALA A 70 -47.59 -3.39 -3.94
CA ALA A 70 -48.01 -4.77 -4.22
C ALA A 70 -47.03 -5.40 -5.19
N TYR A 71 -46.68 -6.66 -4.96
CA TYR A 71 -45.70 -7.41 -5.74
C TYR A 71 -46.36 -8.57 -6.47
N THR A 72 -45.94 -8.78 -7.73
CA THR A 72 -46.40 -9.89 -8.59
C THR A 72 -45.17 -10.65 -9.09
N LEU A 73 -45.15 -11.97 -8.87
CA LEU A 73 -44.05 -12.84 -9.31
C LEU A 73 -43.95 -12.85 -10.83
N GLU A 74 -42.75 -12.72 -11.37
CA GLU A 74 -42.50 -12.91 -12.80
C GLU A 74 -42.51 -14.43 -13.13
N ASP A 75 -43.19 -14.82 -14.19
CA ASP A 75 -43.46 -16.24 -14.55
C ASP A 75 -42.19 -17.10 -14.63
N ALA A 76 -41.06 -16.53 -15.06
CA ALA A 76 -39.78 -17.26 -15.15
C ALA A 76 -39.29 -17.79 -13.81
N TRP A 77 -39.73 -17.23 -12.69
CA TRP A 77 -39.36 -17.66 -11.35
C TRP A 77 -40.31 -18.72 -10.76
N ALA A 78 -41.43 -19.01 -11.42
CA ALA A 78 -42.42 -19.95 -10.90
C ALA A 78 -41.83 -21.34 -10.55
N ALA A 79 -41.03 -21.90 -11.45
CA ALA A 79 -40.41 -23.21 -11.19
C ALA A 79 -39.34 -23.18 -10.09
N PHE A 80 -38.65 -22.05 -9.90
CA PHE A 80 -37.71 -21.82 -8.79
C PHE A 80 -38.42 -21.90 -7.45
N PHE A 81 -39.50 -21.15 -7.25
CA PHE A 81 -40.25 -21.14 -6.00
C PHE A 81 -40.91 -22.48 -5.68
N LYS A 82 -41.41 -23.19 -6.70
CA LYS A 82 -41.92 -24.56 -6.56
C LYS A 82 -40.83 -25.53 -6.12
N GLY A 83 -39.60 -25.37 -6.60
CA GLY A 83 -38.46 -26.24 -6.28
C GLY A 83 -37.80 -25.98 -4.93
N LEU A 84 -38.22 -24.98 -4.13
CA LEU A 84 -37.66 -24.70 -2.80
C LEU A 84 -37.98 -25.76 -1.72
N GLY A 85 -38.72 -26.82 -2.08
CA GLY A 85 -39.04 -27.91 -1.16
C GLY A 85 -40.17 -27.63 -0.16
N GLU A 86 -40.81 -26.47 -0.29
CA GLU A 86 -42.01 -26.11 0.45
C GLU A 86 -43.21 -26.79 -0.23
N THR A 87 -43.63 -27.93 0.24
CA THR A 87 -44.70 -28.80 -0.34
C THR A 87 -46.01 -28.06 -0.63
N THR A 88 -46.21 -26.86 -0.07
CA THR A 88 -47.40 -26.07 -0.29
C THR A 88 -47.39 -25.32 -1.63
N MET A 89 -46.21 -24.95 -2.18
CA MET A 89 -46.10 -24.21 -3.44
C MET A 89 -46.12 -25.05 -4.71
N ASP A 90 -45.84 -26.35 -4.60
CA ASP A 90 -45.70 -27.29 -5.74
C ASP A 90 -46.94 -27.30 -6.66
N ASN A 91 -48.14 -27.20 -6.07
CA ASN A 91 -49.38 -27.26 -6.80
C ASN A 91 -50.05 -25.90 -7.07
N MET A 92 -49.42 -24.79 -6.61
CA MET A 92 -49.94 -23.44 -6.81
C MET A 92 -49.60 -22.90 -8.21
N SER A 93 -50.41 -21.98 -8.71
CA SER A 93 -50.16 -21.28 -9.99
C SER A 93 -50.72 -19.86 -9.97
N GLY A 94 -50.28 -19.04 -10.89
CA GLY A 94 -50.78 -17.66 -11.04
C GLY A 94 -50.67 -16.84 -9.77
N GLU A 95 -51.77 -16.20 -9.40
CA GLU A 95 -51.86 -15.28 -8.25
C GLU A 95 -51.54 -15.97 -6.91
N GLU A 96 -52.01 -17.23 -6.75
CA GLU A 96 -51.78 -18.01 -5.53
C GLU A 96 -50.31 -18.27 -5.29
N LEU A 97 -49.58 -18.71 -6.34
CA LEU A 97 -48.11 -18.89 -6.27
C LEU A 97 -47.41 -17.55 -6.03
N SER A 98 -47.83 -16.48 -6.67
CA SER A 98 -47.29 -15.12 -6.49
C SER A 98 -47.37 -14.65 -5.04
N GLN A 99 -48.52 -14.84 -4.40
CA GLN A 99 -48.75 -14.50 -2.98
C GLN A 99 -47.88 -15.37 -2.04
N ALA A 100 -47.77 -16.66 -2.31
CA ALA A 100 -46.97 -17.60 -1.52
C ALA A 100 -45.46 -17.23 -1.64
N ALA A 101 -44.98 -16.96 -2.85
CA ALA A 101 -43.60 -16.55 -3.11
C ALA A 101 -43.27 -15.21 -2.42
N TYR A 102 -44.14 -14.23 -2.52
CA TYR A 102 -44.00 -12.97 -1.79
C TYR A 102 -43.94 -13.19 -0.28
N SER A 103 -44.84 -13.99 0.28
CA SER A 103 -44.87 -14.30 1.70
C SER A 103 -43.61 -15.00 2.16
N TYR A 104 -43.08 -15.90 1.33
CA TYR A 104 -41.83 -16.62 1.61
C TYR A 104 -40.65 -15.64 1.75
N VAL A 105 -40.46 -14.73 0.80
CA VAL A 105 -39.36 -13.77 0.81
C VAL A 105 -39.56 -12.68 1.88
N SER A 106 -40.76 -12.15 2.04
CA SER A 106 -41.05 -11.06 2.99
C SER A 106 -40.96 -11.47 4.47
N ASN A 107 -40.99 -12.77 4.78
CA ASN A 107 -40.77 -13.29 6.13
C ASN A 107 -39.29 -13.48 6.49
N MET A 108 -38.37 -13.35 5.54
CA MET A 108 -36.94 -13.39 5.82
C MET A 108 -36.48 -12.07 6.44
N THR A 109 -35.57 -12.18 7.39
CA THR A 109 -34.98 -10.99 8.02
C THR A 109 -33.93 -10.39 7.11
N GLU A 110 -33.90 -9.05 7.00
CA GLU A 110 -32.86 -8.35 6.28
C GLU A 110 -31.47 -8.71 6.80
N ASP A 111 -30.49 -8.90 5.90
CA ASP A 111 -29.11 -9.32 6.19
C ASP A 111 -28.98 -10.70 6.90
N SER A 112 -30.02 -11.50 6.97
CA SER A 112 -29.94 -12.84 7.55
C SER A 112 -29.16 -13.81 6.64
N ALA A 113 -28.54 -14.83 7.25
CA ALA A 113 -27.90 -15.92 6.50
C ALA A 113 -28.88 -16.65 5.58
N GLU A 114 -30.16 -16.71 5.94
CA GLU A 114 -31.25 -17.30 5.16
C GLU A 114 -31.51 -16.48 3.89
N LEU A 115 -31.63 -15.16 3.99
CA LEU A 115 -31.82 -14.27 2.84
C LEU A 115 -30.63 -14.30 1.89
N VAL A 116 -29.40 -14.35 2.44
CA VAL A 116 -28.17 -14.48 1.64
C VAL A 116 -28.14 -15.82 0.89
N ALA A 117 -28.48 -16.93 1.55
CA ALA A 117 -28.55 -18.24 0.94
C ALA A 117 -29.60 -18.29 -0.19
N PHE A 118 -30.79 -17.73 0.07
CA PHE A 118 -31.85 -17.60 -0.93
C PHE A 118 -31.38 -16.81 -2.16
N ALA A 119 -30.72 -15.67 -1.97
CA ALA A 119 -30.20 -14.86 -3.06
C ALA A 119 -29.15 -15.64 -3.91
N LYS A 120 -28.29 -16.44 -3.27
CA LYS A 120 -27.30 -17.30 -3.94
C LYS A 120 -27.99 -18.40 -4.77
N GLU A 121 -29.00 -19.06 -4.24
CA GLU A 121 -29.77 -20.06 -4.96
C GLU A 121 -30.56 -19.46 -6.13
N ALA A 122 -31.19 -18.31 -5.92
CA ALA A 122 -31.90 -17.58 -6.96
C ALA A 122 -30.96 -17.20 -8.11
N ARG A 123 -29.74 -16.72 -7.79
CA ARG A 123 -28.72 -16.42 -8.80
C ARG A 123 -28.31 -17.68 -9.57
N LYS A 124 -28.06 -18.78 -8.87
CA LYS A 124 -27.71 -20.05 -9.49
C LYS A 124 -28.81 -20.50 -10.45
N TYR A 125 -30.08 -20.42 -10.02
CA TYR A 125 -31.22 -20.79 -10.85
C TYR A 125 -31.34 -19.88 -12.09
N ALA A 126 -31.26 -18.56 -11.95
CA ALA A 126 -31.33 -17.62 -13.07
C ALA A 126 -30.19 -17.86 -14.09
N ARG A 127 -29.00 -18.18 -13.60
CA ARG A 127 -27.85 -18.54 -14.43
C ARG A 127 -28.09 -19.82 -15.23
N ASP A 128 -28.50 -20.88 -14.54
CA ASP A 128 -28.69 -22.23 -15.14
C ASP A 128 -29.87 -22.23 -16.14
N ASN A 129 -30.78 -21.26 -16.02
CA ASN A 129 -31.94 -21.07 -16.90
C ASN A 129 -31.89 -19.74 -17.67
N SER A 130 -30.71 -19.22 -18.01
CA SER A 130 -30.49 -17.86 -18.52
C SER A 130 -31.38 -17.45 -19.70
N ALA A 131 -31.75 -18.40 -20.58
CA ALA A 131 -32.65 -18.14 -21.71
C ALA A 131 -34.04 -17.61 -21.26
N ALA A 132 -34.57 -18.12 -20.14
CA ALA A 132 -35.85 -17.69 -19.59
C ALA A 132 -35.78 -16.30 -18.94
N PHE A 133 -34.59 -15.86 -18.54
CA PHE A 133 -34.37 -14.58 -17.85
C PHE A 133 -33.86 -13.45 -18.74
N ASN A 134 -33.59 -13.67 -20.02
CA ASN A 134 -33.05 -12.64 -20.91
C ASN A 134 -33.92 -11.37 -20.96
N ALA A 135 -35.24 -11.50 -21.01
CA ALA A 135 -36.16 -10.36 -21.03
C ALA A 135 -36.30 -9.64 -19.67
N LEU A 136 -35.94 -10.30 -18.57
CA LEU A 136 -36.00 -9.78 -17.19
C LEU A 136 -34.66 -9.23 -16.70
N SER A 137 -33.60 -9.38 -17.50
CA SER A 137 -32.23 -9.02 -17.14
C SER A 137 -31.82 -7.69 -17.79
N THR A 138 -31.16 -6.85 -17.03
CA THR A 138 -30.50 -5.63 -17.53
C THR A 138 -29.06 -5.64 -17.06
N ILE A 139 -28.11 -5.29 -17.94
CA ILE A 139 -26.69 -5.26 -17.65
C ILE A 139 -26.16 -3.85 -17.85
N GLN A 140 -25.41 -3.35 -16.86
CA GLN A 140 -24.73 -2.06 -16.92
C GLN A 140 -23.28 -2.17 -16.43
N PRO A 141 -22.30 -1.55 -17.12
CA PRO A 141 -20.93 -1.48 -16.62
C PRO A 141 -20.86 -0.52 -15.42
N ALA A 142 -20.09 -0.91 -14.42
CA ALA A 142 -19.71 0.02 -13.36
C ALA A 142 -18.68 1.03 -13.89
N GLY A 143 -18.80 2.28 -13.45
CA GLY A 143 -17.85 3.35 -13.77
C GLY A 143 -16.47 3.12 -13.14
N GLU A 144 -15.55 4.05 -13.40
CA GLU A 144 -14.23 4.09 -12.74
C GLU A 144 -14.40 4.20 -11.22
N ALA A 145 -13.46 3.60 -10.48
CA ALA A 145 -13.47 3.72 -9.03
C ALA A 145 -13.13 5.16 -8.58
N SER A 146 -13.90 5.67 -7.63
CA SER A 146 -13.66 6.94 -6.96
C SER A 146 -13.76 6.73 -5.45
N GLN A 147 -12.77 7.19 -4.70
CA GLN A 147 -12.71 7.02 -3.23
C GLN A 147 -12.92 5.55 -2.79
N GLY A 148 -12.29 4.61 -3.49
CA GLY A 148 -12.37 3.18 -3.18
C GLY A 148 -13.71 2.51 -3.51
N LYS A 149 -14.62 3.18 -4.24
CA LYS A 149 -15.92 2.64 -4.64
C LYS A 149 -16.18 2.79 -6.13
N ALA A 150 -16.88 1.84 -6.72
CA ALA A 150 -17.39 1.91 -8.08
C ALA A 150 -18.90 1.67 -8.08
N SER A 151 -19.59 2.17 -9.11
CA SER A 151 -21.06 2.10 -9.18
C SER A 151 -21.54 1.83 -10.59
N ALA A 152 -22.58 0.98 -10.72
CA ALA A 152 -23.37 0.82 -11.94
C ALA A 152 -24.72 1.52 -11.74
N VAL A 153 -25.10 2.37 -12.70
CA VAL A 153 -26.35 3.14 -12.65
C VAL A 153 -27.32 2.64 -13.71
N PHE A 154 -28.45 2.15 -13.25
CA PHE A 154 -29.56 1.71 -14.09
C PHE A 154 -30.66 2.78 -14.08
N THR A 155 -30.97 3.35 -15.22
CA THR A 155 -32.04 4.34 -15.38
C THR A 155 -33.30 3.69 -15.92
N GLN A 156 -34.46 4.27 -15.61
CA GLN A 156 -35.77 3.78 -16.08
C GLN A 156 -36.07 2.32 -15.69
N VAL A 157 -35.59 1.91 -14.50
CA VAL A 157 -35.87 0.57 -13.96
C VAL A 157 -37.33 0.54 -13.52
N ALA A 158 -38.14 -0.38 -14.07
CA ALA A 158 -39.52 -0.56 -13.65
C ALA A 158 -39.58 -0.90 -12.15
N TYR A 159 -40.62 -0.43 -11.46
CA TYR A 159 -40.78 -0.82 -10.04
C TYR A 159 -40.85 -2.34 -9.90
N GLY A 160 -40.16 -2.86 -8.89
CA GLY A 160 -40.05 -4.30 -8.67
C GLY A 160 -39.03 -4.68 -7.61
N TYR A 161 -38.92 -5.98 -7.40
CA TYR A 161 -37.90 -6.61 -6.56
C TYR A 161 -36.93 -7.36 -7.46
N TYR A 162 -35.64 -7.06 -7.33
CA TYR A 162 -34.63 -7.50 -8.25
C TYR A 162 -33.54 -8.29 -7.55
N LEU A 163 -33.04 -9.32 -8.21
CA LEU A 163 -31.77 -9.95 -7.91
C LEU A 163 -30.68 -9.16 -8.61
N ALA A 164 -29.69 -8.64 -7.88
CA ALA A 164 -28.55 -7.89 -8.42
C ALA A 164 -27.25 -8.62 -8.12
N PHE A 165 -26.34 -8.70 -9.10
CA PHE A 165 -25.01 -9.30 -8.93
C PHE A 165 -24.05 -8.76 -9.99
N PRO A 166 -22.73 -8.69 -9.69
CA PRO A 166 -21.73 -8.37 -10.69
C PRO A 166 -21.60 -9.51 -11.72
N ALA A 167 -21.45 -9.10 -12.98
CA ALA A 167 -21.11 -9.98 -14.09
C ALA A 167 -20.03 -9.27 -14.92
N ASP A 168 -19.19 -9.99 -15.62
CA ASP A 168 -18.10 -9.38 -16.39
C ASP A 168 -18.34 -9.26 -17.90
N GLY A 169 -19.60 -9.33 -18.31
CA GLY A 169 -20.00 -9.11 -19.71
C GLY A 169 -19.61 -10.19 -20.68
N SER A 170 -18.96 -11.28 -20.27
CA SER A 170 -18.81 -12.45 -21.10
C SER A 170 -20.09 -13.30 -21.04
N THR A 171 -20.38 -14.01 -22.12
CA THR A 171 -21.52 -14.95 -22.20
C THR A 171 -21.43 -16.09 -21.19
N SER A 172 -20.32 -16.23 -20.48
CA SER A 172 -20.15 -17.10 -19.30
C SER A 172 -20.34 -16.26 -18.04
N ALA A 173 -21.59 -15.96 -17.72
CA ALA A 173 -22.02 -15.16 -16.56
C ALA A 173 -21.82 -15.88 -15.19
N ASP A 174 -20.75 -16.62 -15.03
CA ASP A 174 -20.58 -17.57 -13.93
C ASP A 174 -19.61 -17.11 -12.83
N ARG A 175 -19.35 -15.80 -12.78
CA ARG A 175 -18.41 -15.25 -11.83
C ARG A 175 -19.10 -14.99 -10.51
N LYS A 176 -18.49 -15.49 -9.45
CA LYS A 176 -19.05 -15.44 -8.13
C LYS A 176 -18.82 -14.11 -7.46
N THR A 177 -19.88 -13.43 -7.19
CA THR A 177 -19.99 -12.30 -6.28
C THR A 177 -21.29 -12.43 -5.53
N ASP A 178 -21.41 -11.84 -4.36
CA ASP A 178 -22.65 -11.87 -3.62
C ASP A 178 -23.80 -11.36 -4.48
N ALA A 179 -24.78 -12.24 -4.68
CA ALA A 179 -26.06 -11.86 -5.17
C ALA A 179 -26.83 -11.16 -4.04
N MET A 180 -27.52 -10.09 -4.34
CA MET A 180 -28.35 -9.37 -3.39
C MET A 180 -29.71 -9.08 -3.97
N LEU A 181 -30.68 -8.94 -3.09
CA LEU A 181 -32.04 -8.64 -3.42
C LEU A 181 -32.30 -7.15 -3.18
N VAL A 182 -32.86 -6.50 -4.18
CA VAL A 182 -32.98 -5.03 -4.23
C VAL A 182 -34.41 -4.64 -4.52
N ASN A 183 -34.97 -3.78 -3.69
CA ASN A 183 -36.28 -3.21 -3.93
C ASN A 183 -36.17 -1.86 -4.66
N VAL A 184 -36.86 -1.74 -5.79
CA VAL A 184 -37.03 -0.48 -6.54
C VAL A 184 -38.52 -0.13 -6.52
N ALA A 185 -38.92 0.63 -5.53
CA ALA A 185 -40.28 1.09 -5.35
C ALA A 185 -40.38 2.61 -5.13
N ASP A 186 -39.33 3.33 -5.55
CA ASP A 186 -39.23 4.77 -5.52
C ASP A 186 -38.40 5.30 -6.70
N THR A 187 -38.39 6.62 -6.88
CA THR A 187 -37.68 7.31 -7.96
C THR A 187 -36.17 7.06 -7.92
N THR A 188 -35.64 6.76 -6.75
CA THR A 188 -34.21 6.40 -6.56
C THR A 188 -34.06 5.25 -5.56
N ALA A 189 -33.18 4.32 -5.88
CA ALA A 189 -32.75 3.26 -4.98
C ALA A 189 -31.22 3.15 -5.06
N THR A 190 -30.56 3.00 -3.92
CA THR A 190 -29.10 2.81 -3.86
C THR A 190 -28.80 1.63 -2.97
N TRP A 191 -27.99 0.71 -3.49
CA TRP A 191 -27.62 -0.52 -2.79
C TRP A 191 -26.13 -0.79 -2.92
N ALA A 192 -25.52 -1.30 -1.85
CA ALA A 192 -24.12 -1.68 -1.82
C ALA A 192 -23.97 -3.19 -1.98
N ILE A 193 -23.34 -3.62 -3.07
CA ILE A 193 -22.91 -5.01 -3.20
C ILE A 193 -21.75 -5.21 -2.23
N LYS A 194 -21.85 -6.20 -1.37
CA LYS A 194 -20.69 -6.76 -0.66
C LYS A 194 -19.94 -7.62 -1.68
N SER A 195 -19.04 -6.99 -2.45
CA SER A 195 -18.26 -7.67 -3.47
C SER A 195 -17.35 -8.70 -2.81
N GLU A 196 -17.41 -9.96 -3.24
CA GLU A 196 -16.52 -11.05 -2.80
C GLU A 196 -15.25 -11.17 -3.66
N TYR A 197 -14.93 -10.18 -4.49
CA TYR A 197 -13.64 -10.19 -5.17
C TYR A 197 -12.53 -10.06 -4.13
N PRO A 198 -11.54 -10.98 -4.14
CA PRO A 198 -10.39 -10.85 -3.27
C PRO A 198 -9.71 -9.49 -3.46
N THR A 199 -9.47 -8.80 -2.37
CA THR A 199 -8.65 -7.59 -2.29
C THR A 199 -7.31 -7.93 -1.67
N VAL A 200 -6.34 -7.05 -1.78
CA VAL A 200 -5.09 -7.15 -1.05
C VAL A 200 -4.70 -5.80 -0.50
N ASP A 201 -4.27 -5.80 0.76
CA ASP A 201 -3.65 -4.66 1.43
C ASP A 201 -2.18 -5.01 1.71
N LYS A 202 -1.29 -4.06 1.54
CA LYS A 202 0.14 -4.22 1.74
C LYS A 202 0.67 -3.18 2.72
N SER A 203 1.55 -3.62 3.61
CA SER A 203 2.25 -2.72 4.51
C SER A 203 3.72 -3.06 4.61
N VAL A 204 4.52 -2.09 5.07
CA VAL A 204 5.95 -2.23 5.33
C VAL A 204 6.28 -1.76 6.73
N ALA A 205 7.14 -2.52 7.42
CA ALA A 205 7.71 -2.17 8.72
C ALA A 205 9.23 -2.13 8.64
N GLY A 206 9.86 -1.37 9.53
CA GLY A 206 11.31 -1.12 9.52
C GLY A 206 11.69 0.12 8.73
N VAL A 207 10.71 0.94 8.32
CA VAL A 207 10.90 2.27 7.73
C VAL A 207 10.70 3.35 8.78
N THR A 208 11.34 4.51 8.58
CA THR A 208 11.09 5.73 9.35
C THR A 208 9.85 6.46 8.82
N GLY A 209 9.34 7.48 9.54
CA GLY A 209 8.20 8.27 9.09
C GLY A 209 6.81 7.74 9.46
N GLY A 210 6.68 6.50 9.94
CA GLY A 210 5.50 5.99 10.65
C GLY A 210 4.23 5.76 9.81
N LYS A 211 4.32 5.61 8.50
CA LYS A 211 3.18 5.25 7.64
C LYS A 211 3.19 3.76 7.29
N PRO A 212 2.03 3.08 7.31
CA PRO A 212 1.97 1.64 6.99
C PRO A 212 2.46 1.29 5.58
N ASN A 213 2.25 2.20 4.63
CA ASN A 213 2.55 1.96 3.22
C ASN A 213 3.89 2.56 2.76
N GLY A 214 4.65 3.23 3.62
CA GLY A 214 5.95 3.74 3.20
C GLY A 214 6.66 4.61 4.22
N GLY A 215 7.91 4.90 3.91
CA GLY A 215 8.81 5.72 4.72
C GLY A 215 10.24 5.65 4.24
N GLY A 216 11.17 6.25 5.00
CA GLY A 216 12.59 6.23 4.75
C GLY A 216 13.27 4.96 5.25
N ALA A 217 14.33 4.55 4.54
CA ALA A 217 15.23 3.49 4.98
C ALA A 217 16.63 3.73 4.39
N GLN A 218 17.65 3.26 5.08
CA GLN A 218 19.01 3.30 4.58
C GLN A 218 19.40 1.99 3.88
N ILE A 219 20.39 2.04 2.99
CA ILE A 219 20.96 0.84 2.36
C ILE A 219 21.49 -0.10 3.45
N GLY A 220 21.09 -1.37 3.35
CA GLY A 220 21.41 -2.42 4.32
C GLY A 220 20.26 -2.75 5.27
N ASP A 221 19.26 -1.89 5.41
CA ASP A 221 18.10 -2.14 6.26
C ASP A 221 17.26 -3.30 5.73
N VAL A 222 16.82 -4.14 6.66
CA VAL A 222 15.93 -5.27 6.38
C VAL A 222 14.51 -4.90 6.75
N LEU A 223 13.67 -4.76 5.74
CA LEU A 223 12.27 -4.37 5.85
C LEU A 223 11.37 -5.60 5.91
N THR A 224 10.29 -5.51 6.67
CA THR A 224 9.27 -6.56 6.76
C THR A 224 8.02 -6.13 6.00
N PHE A 225 7.63 -6.91 5.00
CA PHE A 225 6.41 -6.70 4.21
C PHE A 225 5.32 -7.64 4.67
N THR A 226 4.11 -7.10 4.81
CA THR A 226 2.91 -7.85 5.18
C THR A 226 1.85 -7.67 4.10
N LEU A 227 1.34 -8.79 3.59
CA LEU A 227 0.25 -8.87 2.62
C LEU A 227 -0.97 -9.40 3.33
N THR A 228 -2.10 -8.71 3.20
CA THR A 228 -3.35 -9.10 3.86
C THR A 228 -4.45 -9.25 2.83
N SER A 229 -5.20 -10.34 2.88
CA SER A 229 -6.37 -10.62 2.07
C SER A 229 -7.41 -11.39 2.89
N LYS A 230 -8.47 -11.86 2.24
CA LYS A 230 -9.55 -12.64 2.86
C LYS A 230 -9.71 -13.98 2.16
N VAL A 231 -10.10 -15.01 2.93
CA VAL A 231 -10.54 -16.27 2.38
C VAL A 231 -11.78 -16.01 1.53
N PRO A 232 -11.75 -16.35 0.22
CA PRO A 232 -12.91 -16.14 -0.65
C PRO A 232 -14.00 -17.18 -0.36
N ASP A 233 -15.25 -16.88 -0.71
CA ASP A 233 -16.28 -17.90 -0.76
C ASP A 233 -16.05 -18.81 -1.98
N MET A 234 -15.76 -20.06 -1.75
CA MET A 234 -15.42 -21.06 -2.76
C MET A 234 -16.54 -22.10 -2.99
N THR A 235 -17.78 -21.82 -2.52
CA THR A 235 -18.88 -22.80 -2.50
C THR A 235 -19.15 -23.43 -3.87
N ASP A 236 -19.12 -22.64 -4.96
CA ASP A 236 -19.43 -23.12 -6.30
C ASP A 236 -18.19 -23.59 -7.09
N TYR A 237 -17.00 -23.56 -6.48
CA TYR A 237 -15.76 -23.93 -7.15
C TYR A 237 -15.35 -25.36 -6.84
N ALA A 238 -15.02 -26.15 -7.87
CA ALA A 238 -14.39 -27.45 -7.70
C ALA A 238 -12.96 -27.31 -7.17
N THR A 239 -12.20 -26.40 -7.76
CA THR A 239 -10.86 -25.97 -7.36
C THR A 239 -10.79 -24.45 -7.33
N TYR A 240 -9.80 -23.87 -6.64
CA TYR A 240 -9.69 -22.43 -6.54
C TYR A 240 -8.24 -21.98 -6.69
N VAL A 241 -7.98 -21.06 -7.60
CA VAL A 241 -6.68 -20.37 -7.72
C VAL A 241 -6.66 -19.21 -6.75
N PHE A 242 -5.60 -19.10 -5.96
CA PHE A 242 -5.34 -17.97 -5.10
C PHE A 242 -3.83 -17.79 -4.93
N LYS A 243 -3.29 -16.70 -5.48
CA LYS A 243 -1.86 -16.42 -5.42
C LYS A 243 -1.63 -14.95 -5.10
N PHE A 244 -0.78 -14.67 -4.14
CA PHE A 244 -0.17 -13.35 -4.07
C PHE A 244 0.93 -13.29 -5.14
N ILE A 245 0.88 -12.28 -5.99
CA ILE A 245 1.89 -11.96 -6.99
C ILE A 245 2.48 -10.62 -6.61
N ASP A 246 3.71 -10.63 -6.13
CA ASP A 246 4.38 -9.48 -5.56
C ASP A 246 5.61 -9.11 -6.40
N THR A 247 5.82 -7.82 -6.62
CA THR A 247 6.90 -7.32 -7.48
C THR A 247 7.73 -6.29 -6.72
N LEU A 248 8.91 -6.73 -6.29
CA LEU A 248 9.90 -5.90 -5.61
C LEU A 248 10.77 -5.20 -6.66
N SER A 249 10.92 -3.87 -6.57
CA SER A 249 11.85 -3.12 -7.42
C SER A 249 13.30 -3.59 -7.22
N ALA A 250 14.17 -3.27 -8.18
CA ALA A 250 15.58 -3.69 -8.19
C ALA A 250 16.36 -3.29 -6.91
N GLY A 251 15.92 -2.22 -6.24
CA GLY A 251 16.49 -1.76 -4.98
C GLY A 251 16.18 -2.63 -3.77
N LEU A 252 15.32 -3.65 -3.91
CA LEU A 252 14.91 -4.54 -2.82
C LEU A 252 15.38 -5.98 -3.11
N THR A 253 16.21 -6.54 -2.23
CA THR A 253 16.66 -7.94 -2.30
C THR A 253 15.87 -8.78 -1.31
N LEU A 254 15.17 -9.80 -1.82
CA LEU A 254 14.43 -10.75 -0.99
C LEU A 254 15.37 -11.43 0.01
N GLN A 255 14.91 -11.61 1.25
CA GLN A 255 15.66 -12.24 2.33
C GLN A 255 15.03 -13.56 2.75
N ASP A 256 15.86 -14.53 3.08
CA ASP A 256 15.47 -15.74 3.79
C ASP A 256 16.24 -15.86 5.13
N ALA A 257 16.19 -17.02 5.78
CA ALA A 257 16.90 -17.24 7.03
C ALA A 257 18.45 -17.29 6.85
N GLN A 258 18.93 -17.44 5.63
CA GLN A 258 20.35 -17.50 5.26
C GLN A 258 20.89 -16.15 4.78
N GLY A 259 20.02 -15.18 4.51
CA GLY A 259 20.38 -13.85 4.03
C GLY A 259 19.77 -13.52 2.66
N ASP A 260 20.55 -12.95 1.75
CA ASP A 260 20.09 -12.54 0.41
C ASP A 260 19.73 -13.77 -0.45
N VAL A 261 18.53 -13.77 -1.03
CA VAL A 261 18.06 -14.84 -1.90
C VAL A 261 18.69 -14.73 -3.29
N VAL A 262 19.30 -15.81 -3.77
CA VAL A 262 19.80 -15.92 -5.13
C VAL A 262 18.69 -16.36 -6.07
N LEU A 263 18.43 -15.59 -7.12
CA LEU A 263 17.36 -15.85 -8.08
C LEU A 263 17.85 -16.64 -9.31
N PRO A 264 17.00 -17.51 -9.91
CA PRO A 264 15.65 -17.88 -9.46
C PRO A 264 15.69 -18.79 -8.25
N ALA A 265 14.71 -18.63 -7.33
CA ALA A 265 14.56 -19.48 -6.15
C ALA A 265 13.26 -20.28 -6.22
N GLN A 266 13.36 -21.60 -6.31
CA GLN A 266 12.25 -22.56 -6.39
C GLN A 266 12.64 -23.90 -5.76
N PRO A 267 12.04 -24.32 -4.69
CA PRO A 267 11.23 -23.51 -3.77
C PRO A 267 12.12 -22.58 -2.95
N LEU A 268 11.57 -21.47 -2.53
CA LEU A 268 12.21 -20.63 -1.50
C LEU A 268 11.98 -21.33 -0.16
N THR A 269 13.02 -21.86 0.45
CA THR A 269 12.90 -22.83 1.57
C THR A 269 12.57 -22.19 2.93
N THR A 270 12.73 -20.88 3.07
CA THR A 270 12.43 -20.14 4.31
C THR A 270 12.24 -18.66 4.00
N GLY A 271 11.66 -17.91 4.93
CA GLY A 271 11.54 -16.45 4.83
C GLY A 271 10.14 -15.94 4.54
N VAL A 272 9.21 -16.81 4.12
CA VAL A 272 7.79 -16.47 3.97
C VAL A 272 6.97 -17.20 5.03
N THR A 273 6.16 -16.45 5.78
CA THR A 273 5.20 -16.99 6.74
C THR A 273 3.80 -16.69 6.26
N VAL A 274 2.91 -17.69 6.25
CA VAL A 274 1.50 -17.52 5.89
C VAL A 274 0.61 -18.00 7.03
N GLN A 275 -0.42 -17.20 7.33
CA GLN A 275 -1.44 -17.52 8.34
C GLN A 275 -2.84 -17.33 7.75
N ILE A 276 -3.78 -18.18 8.15
CA ILE A 276 -5.22 -18.02 7.91
C ILE A 276 -5.92 -18.05 9.26
N GLY A 277 -6.52 -16.92 9.65
CA GLY A 277 -7.03 -16.76 11.01
C GLY A 277 -5.89 -16.94 12.02
N GLN A 278 -6.01 -17.93 12.90
CA GLN A 278 -4.99 -18.27 13.90
C GLN A 278 -4.05 -19.40 13.46
N LYS A 279 -4.29 -20.01 12.29
CA LYS A 279 -3.51 -21.16 11.81
C LYS A 279 -2.34 -20.70 10.97
N THR A 280 -1.13 -21.05 11.38
CA THR A 280 0.08 -20.92 10.56
C THR A 280 0.18 -22.10 9.60
N LEU A 281 0.42 -21.80 8.33
CA LEU A 281 0.56 -22.78 7.25
C LEU A 281 2.03 -23.21 7.11
N ALA A 282 2.22 -24.46 6.68
CA ALA A 282 3.54 -25.03 6.41
C ALA A 282 3.91 -24.84 4.93
N GLN A 283 5.03 -24.17 4.68
CA GLN A 283 5.56 -24.02 3.33
C GLN A 283 5.86 -25.39 2.72
N ASP A 284 5.75 -25.51 1.40
CA ASP A 284 5.90 -26.72 0.56
C ASP A 284 4.84 -27.80 0.80
N THR A 285 4.12 -27.78 1.92
CA THR A 285 2.99 -28.65 2.23
C THR A 285 1.65 -27.98 1.93
N ASP A 286 1.43 -26.80 2.55
CA ASP A 286 0.18 -26.05 2.48
C ASP A 286 0.22 -24.97 1.39
N PHE A 287 1.37 -24.34 1.16
CA PHE A 287 1.56 -23.33 0.11
C PHE A 287 2.95 -23.45 -0.53
N LYS A 288 3.09 -22.88 -1.72
CA LYS A 288 4.36 -22.82 -2.43
C LYS A 288 4.85 -21.39 -2.61
N VAL A 289 6.15 -21.20 -2.65
CA VAL A 289 6.78 -19.92 -2.90
C VAL A 289 7.79 -20.04 -4.04
N GLU A 290 7.70 -19.13 -4.99
CA GLU A 290 8.62 -19.01 -6.12
C GLU A 290 9.09 -17.56 -6.23
N ALA A 291 10.38 -17.36 -6.50
CA ALA A 291 10.94 -16.05 -6.75
C ALA A 291 11.81 -16.07 -8.01
N VAL A 292 11.56 -15.15 -8.93
CA VAL A 292 12.28 -15.03 -10.20
C VAL A 292 12.61 -13.58 -10.51
N SER A 293 13.67 -13.35 -11.29
CA SER A 293 13.99 -12.02 -11.82
C SER A 293 13.16 -11.75 -13.08
N GLU A 294 12.45 -10.64 -13.12
CA GLU A 294 11.65 -10.20 -14.26
C GLU A 294 11.90 -8.70 -14.52
N GLY A 295 12.55 -8.37 -15.64
CA GLY A 295 12.85 -6.98 -16.00
C GLY A 295 13.76 -6.24 -15.00
N GLY A 296 14.62 -6.94 -14.26
CA GLY A 296 15.49 -6.39 -13.22
C GLY A 296 14.83 -6.32 -11.83
N ASN A 297 13.53 -6.53 -11.75
CA ASN A 297 12.77 -6.63 -10.50
C ASN A 297 12.71 -8.09 -10.01
N THR A 298 12.29 -8.29 -8.77
CA THR A 298 12.01 -9.62 -8.23
C THR A 298 10.50 -9.85 -8.21
N LYS A 299 10.04 -10.89 -8.93
CA LYS A 299 8.66 -11.38 -8.84
C LYS A 299 8.61 -12.52 -7.84
N LEU A 300 7.86 -12.32 -6.76
CA LEU A 300 7.57 -13.29 -5.72
C LEU A 300 6.13 -13.79 -5.88
N VAL A 301 5.95 -15.10 -5.96
CA VAL A 301 4.62 -15.74 -6.03
C VAL A 301 4.44 -16.62 -4.81
N ILE A 302 3.37 -16.37 -4.04
CA ILE A 302 2.95 -17.18 -2.90
C ILE A 302 1.63 -17.85 -3.28
N ASP A 303 1.68 -19.16 -3.58
CA ASP A 303 0.55 -19.92 -4.12
C ASP A 303 -0.15 -20.74 -3.02
N LEU A 304 -1.39 -20.33 -2.66
CA LEU A 304 -2.25 -21.00 -1.71
C LEU A 304 -3.35 -21.84 -2.37
N SER A 305 -3.36 -21.95 -3.71
CA SER A 305 -4.46 -22.56 -4.48
C SER A 305 -4.79 -23.97 -4.01
N LYS A 306 -3.77 -24.78 -3.76
CA LYS A 306 -3.96 -26.17 -3.28
C LYS A 306 -4.61 -26.20 -1.89
N TYR A 307 -4.07 -25.42 -0.95
CA TYR A 307 -4.58 -25.40 0.42
C TYR A 307 -6.04 -24.93 0.49
N LEU A 308 -6.37 -23.85 -0.20
CA LEU A 308 -7.74 -23.34 -0.23
C LEU A 308 -8.70 -24.35 -0.88
N THR A 309 -8.29 -25.01 -1.97
CA THR A 309 -9.07 -26.06 -2.62
C THR A 309 -9.35 -27.23 -1.68
N ASP A 310 -8.30 -27.77 -1.06
CA ASP A 310 -8.39 -28.96 -0.21
C ASP A 310 -9.19 -28.72 1.08
N ASN A 311 -9.18 -27.49 1.59
CA ASN A 311 -9.81 -27.13 2.86
C ASN A 311 -11.08 -26.28 2.71
N LYS A 312 -11.62 -26.10 1.49
CA LYS A 312 -12.78 -25.22 1.22
C LYS A 312 -14.04 -25.52 2.05
N GLY A 313 -14.20 -26.77 2.52
CA GLY A 313 -15.33 -27.17 3.36
C GLY A 313 -15.18 -26.81 4.85
N THR A 314 -13.98 -26.41 5.28
CA THR A 314 -13.67 -26.07 6.68
C THR A 314 -13.22 -24.64 6.88
N LEU A 315 -12.75 -23.97 5.82
CA LEU A 315 -12.39 -22.57 5.84
C LEU A 315 -13.63 -21.67 5.89
N VAL A 316 -13.56 -20.63 6.69
CA VAL A 316 -14.63 -19.64 6.79
C VAL A 316 -14.34 -18.50 5.82
N ALA A 317 -15.28 -18.24 4.90
CA ALA A 317 -15.17 -17.09 4.00
C ALA A 317 -15.10 -15.78 4.80
N GLY A 318 -14.15 -14.90 4.44
CA GLY A 318 -13.90 -13.67 5.16
C GLY A 318 -12.81 -13.74 6.23
N ASP A 319 -12.33 -14.94 6.61
CA ASP A 319 -11.17 -15.08 7.47
C ASP A 319 -9.94 -14.39 6.84
N THR A 320 -9.12 -13.78 7.68
CA THR A 320 -7.94 -13.07 7.21
C THR A 320 -6.85 -14.03 6.79
N ILE A 321 -6.31 -13.81 5.58
CA ILE A 321 -5.08 -14.43 5.09
C ILE A 321 -3.97 -13.38 5.25
N THR A 322 -2.88 -13.74 5.94
CA THR A 322 -1.71 -12.88 6.09
C THR A 322 -0.48 -13.61 5.58
N ALA A 323 0.28 -12.97 4.68
CA ALA A 323 1.60 -13.45 4.28
C ALA A 323 2.65 -12.40 4.67
N THR A 324 3.76 -12.84 5.25
CA THR A 324 4.84 -11.95 5.72
C THR A 324 6.17 -12.45 5.19
N TYR A 325 7.00 -11.52 4.71
CA TYR A 325 8.36 -11.82 4.26
C TYR A 325 9.28 -10.60 4.47
N LYS A 326 10.59 -10.79 4.27
CA LYS A 326 11.58 -9.73 4.44
C LYS A 326 12.31 -9.43 3.14
N ALA A 327 12.69 -8.16 2.95
CA ALA A 327 13.61 -7.76 1.90
C ALA A 327 14.55 -6.66 2.41
N LYS A 328 15.78 -6.66 1.90
CA LYS A 328 16.83 -5.70 2.24
C LYS A 328 16.91 -4.61 1.18
N LEU A 329 16.99 -3.35 1.60
CA LEU A 329 17.32 -2.25 0.70
C LEU A 329 18.79 -2.37 0.29
N ASN A 330 19.05 -2.52 -1.02
CA ASN A 330 20.37 -2.84 -1.57
C ASN A 330 21.01 -1.63 -2.29
N ASP A 331 22.20 -1.83 -2.85
CA ASP A 331 22.98 -0.80 -3.56
C ASP A 331 22.43 -0.38 -4.94
N LYS A 332 21.35 -1.03 -5.42
CA LYS A 332 20.58 -0.63 -6.61
C LYS A 332 19.38 0.23 -6.25
N ALA A 333 19.20 0.56 -4.99
CA ALA A 333 18.13 1.43 -4.54
C ALA A 333 18.18 2.76 -5.29
N VAL A 334 17.01 3.25 -5.67
CA VAL A 334 16.87 4.61 -6.17
C VAL A 334 17.09 5.55 -4.99
N ILE A 335 18.09 6.42 -5.12
CA ILE A 335 18.50 7.39 -4.11
C ILE A 335 18.22 8.79 -4.67
N ASP A 336 16.98 9.10 -4.75
CA ASP A 336 16.51 10.42 -5.12
C ASP A 336 15.20 10.59 -4.36
N GLY A 337 15.18 11.48 -3.38
CA GLY A 337 14.07 11.62 -2.47
C GLY A 337 12.68 11.68 -3.11
N ASP A 338 12.59 12.00 -4.41
CA ASP A 338 11.32 12.09 -5.14
C ASP A 338 10.85 10.75 -5.75
N VAL A 339 11.72 9.73 -5.80
CA VAL A 339 11.42 8.43 -6.40
C VAL A 339 11.58 7.31 -5.37
N ALA A 340 10.55 6.48 -5.24
CA ALA A 340 10.54 5.37 -4.29
C ALA A 340 11.09 4.08 -4.88
N ASN A 341 11.68 3.26 -4.00
CA ASN A 341 11.83 1.83 -4.23
C ASN A 341 10.49 1.16 -3.92
N THR A 342 9.75 0.78 -4.96
CA THR A 342 8.38 0.28 -4.82
C THR A 342 8.33 -1.23 -4.63
N ASN A 343 7.29 -1.67 -3.94
CA ASN A 343 6.94 -3.08 -3.83
C ASN A 343 5.43 -3.22 -4.01
N GLU A 344 4.99 -3.87 -5.11
CA GLU A 344 3.59 -3.94 -5.54
C GLU A 344 3.07 -5.36 -5.49
N VAL A 345 1.91 -5.56 -4.86
CA VAL A 345 1.23 -6.85 -4.79
C VAL A 345 -0.13 -6.82 -5.45
N LYS A 346 -0.53 -7.93 -6.06
CA LYS A 346 -1.90 -8.25 -6.46
C LYS A 346 -2.22 -9.69 -6.12
N VAL A 347 -3.51 -10.00 -5.97
CA VAL A 347 -3.99 -11.38 -5.86
C VAL A 347 -4.49 -11.84 -7.22
N GLU A 348 -3.99 -12.98 -7.71
CA GLU A 348 -4.64 -13.75 -8.77
C GLU A 348 -5.61 -14.74 -8.15
N TYR A 349 -6.84 -14.78 -8.64
CA TYR A 349 -7.90 -15.60 -8.05
C TYR A 349 -8.83 -16.19 -9.12
N SER A 350 -9.42 -17.36 -8.83
CA SER A 350 -10.47 -17.93 -9.69
C SER A 350 -11.72 -17.05 -9.65
N ASN A 351 -12.25 -16.71 -10.81
CA ASN A 351 -13.47 -15.94 -10.93
C ASN A 351 -14.47 -16.52 -11.95
N ASP A 352 -14.22 -17.74 -12.42
CA ASP A 352 -15.13 -18.54 -13.26
C ASP A 352 -15.27 -19.95 -12.67
N PRO A 353 -16.41 -20.28 -12.00
CA PRO A 353 -16.61 -21.60 -11.41
C PRO A 353 -16.60 -22.76 -12.41
N LYS A 354 -16.91 -22.53 -13.69
CA LYS A 354 -16.87 -23.57 -14.73
C LYS A 354 -15.44 -23.86 -15.19
N ASN A 355 -14.57 -22.83 -15.18
CA ASN A 355 -13.17 -22.93 -15.61
C ASN A 355 -12.23 -22.34 -14.53
N PRO A 356 -12.22 -22.87 -13.31
CA PRO A 356 -11.58 -22.22 -12.16
C PRO A 356 -10.06 -22.08 -12.29
N GLN A 357 -9.42 -22.88 -13.13
CA GLN A 357 -7.95 -22.83 -13.32
C GLN A 357 -7.51 -21.82 -14.40
N THR A 358 -8.37 -21.52 -15.36
CA THR A 358 -8.08 -20.64 -16.50
C THR A 358 -8.92 -19.37 -16.51
N GLY A 359 -10.11 -19.43 -15.89
CA GLY A 359 -10.96 -18.26 -15.68
C GLY A 359 -10.54 -17.54 -14.41
N THR A 360 -9.35 -16.87 -14.45
CA THR A 360 -8.83 -16.10 -13.32
C THR A 360 -9.00 -14.60 -13.54
N GLY A 361 -9.02 -13.86 -12.43
CA GLY A 361 -8.95 -12.41 -12.38
C GLY A 361 -7.81 -11.98 -11.48
N THR A 362 -7.53 -10.70 -11.47
CA THR A 362 -6.57 -10.10 -10.54
C THR A 362 -7.23 -8.99 -9.74
N SER A 363 -6.84 -8.84 -8.48
CA SER A 363 -7.23 -7.70 -7.67
C SER A 363 -6.62 -6.40 -8.17
N THR A 364 -7.15 -5.27 -7.72
CA THR A 364 -6.43 -3.99 -7.79
C THR A 364 -5.11 -4.14 -7.02
N PRO A 365 -3.99 -3.71 -7.60
CA PRO A 365 -2.71 -3.75 -6.90
C PRO A 365 -2.67 -2.80 -5.69
N ASP A 366 -1.93 -3.20 -4.66
CA ASP A 366 -1.51 -2.31 -3.58
C ASP A 366 0.01 -2.20 -3.51
N LYS A 367 0.52 -1.07 -3.00
CA LYS A 367 1.95 -0.71 -3.07
C LYS A 367 2.47 -0.19 -1.74
N THR A 368 3.75 -0.46 -1.52
CA THR A 368 4.55 0.24 -0.52
C THR A 368 5.68 1.00 -1.17
N TYR A 369 6.14 2.06 -0.47
CA TYR A 369 7.12 3.01 -0.95
C TYR A 369 8.26 3.12 0.07
N THR A 370 9.50 2.87 -0.37
CA THR A 370 10.69 3.01 0.45
C THR A 370 11.61 4.06 -0.16
N TYR A 371 11.98 5.07 0.61
CA TYR A 371 12.80 6.20 0.17
C TYR A 371 14.18 6.14 0.81
N ALA A 372 15.21 6.41 0.02
CA ALA A 372 16.56 6.64 0.51
C ALA A 372 17.02 8.02 0.07
N PHE A 373 17.82 8.67 0.91
CA PHE A 373 18.21 10.05 0.75
C PHE A 373 19.71 10.19 0.58
N LYS A 374 20.14 11.41 0.26
CA LYS A 374 21.54 11.80 0.12
C LYS A 374 21.75 13.22 0.60
N PHE A 375 23.01 13.58 0.86
CA PHE A 375 23.46 14.96 0.91
C PHE A 375 24.87 15.09 0.35
N GLY A 376 25.19 16.28 -0.18
CA GLY A 376 26.51 16.61 -0.68
C GLY A 376 27.26 17.54 0.26
N ILE A 377 28.58 17.46 0.26
CA ILE A 377 29.48 18.44 0.90
C ILE A 377 30.19 19.23 -0.20
N ASN A 378 30.16 20.56 -0.07
CA ASN A 378 30.92 21.50 -0.87
C ASN A 378 31.96 22.19 0.02
N LYS A 379 33.19 21.69 -0.03
CA LYS A 379 34.32 22.17 0.76
C LYS A 379 35.00 23.32 0.07
N GLN A 380 35.04 24.48 0.74
CA GLN A 380 35.61 25.69 0.17
C GLN A 380 36.33 26.56 1.22
N ASN A 381 37.10 27.52 0.77
CA ASN A 381 37.67 28.57 1.63
C ASN A 381 36.72 29.77 1.76
N GLU A 382 37.14 30.79 2.51
CA GLU A 382 36.37 32.04 2.71
C GLU A 382 36.13 32.81 1.41
N GLN A 383 36.96 32.60 0.39
CA GLN A 383 36.82 33.20 -0.95
C GLN A 383 36.01 32.35 -1.90
N LYS A 384 35.34 31.27 -1.39
CA LYS A 384 34.54 30.29 -2.14
C LYS A 384 35.32 29.47 -3.16
N ALA A 385 36.65 29.41 -3.04
CA ALA A 385 37.46 28.50 -3.85
C ALA A 385 37.36 27.09 -3.31
N PRO A 386 37.22 26.05 -4.19
CA PRO A 386 37.11 24.65 -3.79
C PRO A 386 38.39 24.17 -3.07
N LEU A 387 38.22 23.32 -2.09
CA LEU A 387 39.30 22.71 -1.32
C LEU A 387 39.32 21.19 -1.50
N ALA A 388 40.29 20.71 -2.30
CA ALA A 388 40.53 19.30 -2.51
C ALA A 388 41.30 18.67 -1.33
N GLY A 389 41.18 17.34 -1.17
CA GLY A 389 41.98 16.55 -0.25
C GLY A 389 41.57 16.66 1.22
N ALA A 390 40.51 17.39 1.56
CA ALA A 390 39.94 17.34 2.90
C ALA A 390 39.36 15.96 3.19
N GLN A 391 39.65 15.42 4.37
CA GLN A 391 39.15 14.10 4.78
C GLN A 391 38.06 14.22 5.85
N PHE A 392 36.99 13.45 5.65
CA PHE A 392 35.82 13.45 6.50
C PHE A 392 35.43 12.07 6.97
N LYS A 393 34.73 11.99 8.09
CA LYS A 393 34.00 10.85 8.57
C LYS A 393 32.54 11.25 8.84
N ILE A 394 31.62 10.39 8.46
CA ILE A 394 30.18 10.61 8.67
C ILE A 394 29.70 9.69 9.77
N TRP A 395 28.94 10.26 10.69
CA TRP A 395 28.36 9.55 11.79
C TRP A 395 26.84 9.70 11.78
N LYS A 396 26.13 8.64 12.10
CA LYS A 396 24.69 8.71 12.38
C LYS A 396 24.50 8.96 13.87
N ASP A 397 23.67 9.93 14.22
CA ASP A 397 23.35 10.30 15.60
C ASP A 397 22.73 9.12 16.36
N GLY A 398 23.20 8.90 17.60
CA GLY A 398 22.70 7.87 18.51
C GLY A 398 21.29 8.13 19.05
N GLY A 399 20.69 9.29 18.74
CA GLY A 399 19.33 9.68 19.09
C GLY A 399 19.22 10.79 20.13
N ASP A 400 20.34 11.33 20.63
CA ASP A 400 20.34 12.41 21.64
C ASP A 400 20.53 13.83 21.03
N GLY A 401 20.82 13.90 19.73
CA GLY A 401 21.00 15.14 18.98
C GLY A 401 22.32 15.86 19.27
N ALA A 402 23.28 15.20 19.90
CA ALA A 402 24.60 15.72 20.23
C ALA A 402 25.69 14.73 19.82
N PHE A 403 26.80 15.24 19.22
CA PHE A 403 27.93 14.39 18.84
C PHE A 403 28.60 13.81 20.09
N ARG A 404 28.55 12.47 20.24
CA ARG A 404 29.06 11.71 21.40
C ARG A 404 29.54 10.30 21.01
N GLY A 405 29.95 9.52 22.02
CA GLY A 405 30.51 8.19 21.84
C GLY A 405 29.51 7.08 21.47
N ASP A 406 28.20 7.37 21.47
CA ASP A 406 27.11 6.48 21.04
C ASP A 406 26.74 6.66 19.55
N ASP A 407 27.31 7.67 18.88
CA ASP A 407 27.15 7.86 17.46
C ASP A 407 27.78 6.71 16.64
N ILE A 408 27.11 6.36 15.54
CA ILE A 408 27.51 5.23 14.69
C ILE A 408 28.32 5.73 13.48
N ALA A 409 29.58 5.34 13.40
CA ALA A 409 30.40 5.62 12.21
C ALA A 409 29.87 4.87 11.00
N LEU A 410 29.55 5.60 9.94
CA LEU A 410 29.06 5.04 8.69
C LEU A 410 30.25 4.64 7.78
N LYS A 411 30.02 3.59 6.97
CA LYS A 411 30.95 3.07 5.99
C LYS A 411 30.34 3.16 4.60
N PHE A 412 31.18 3.39 3.61
CA PHE A 412 30.72 3.67 2.25
C PHE A 412 31.56 2.91 1.22
N ASP A 413 30.91 2.56 0.11
CA ASP A 413 31.60 2.23 -1.13
C ASP A 413 31.97 3.51 -1.87
N ASP A 414 33.24 3.64 -2.22
CA ASP A 414 33.70 4.69 -3.11
C ASP A 414 33.32 4.32 -4.56
N LYS A 415 32.36 5.03 -5.12
CA LYS A 415 31.89 4.87 -6.51
C LYS A 415 32.65 5.80 -7.47
N GLN A 416 33.77 6.38 -7.05
CA GLN A 416 34.57 7.37 -7.77
C GLN A 416 33.91 8.76 -7.93
N ASN A 417 34.67 9.73 -8.38
CA ASN A 417 34.23 11.10 -8.61
C ASN A 417 33.53 11.78 -7.40
N GLY A 418 33.91 11.37 -6.18
CA GLY A 418 33.34 11.91 -4.95
C GLY A 418 31.96 11.37 -4.59
N LYS A 419 31.50 10.30 -5.22
CA LYS A 419 30.25 9.63 -4.88
C LYS A 419 30.52 8.46 -3.92
N TYR A 420 29.90 8.50 -2.74
CA TYR A 420 30.02 7.51 -1.68
C TYR A 420 28.64 6.96 -1.32
N VAL A 421 28.43 5.65 -1.55
CA VAL A 421 27.17 4.96 -1.30
C VAL A 421 27.29 4.14 -0.02
N LEU A 422 26.31 4.28 0.90
CA LEU A 422 26.30 3.58 2.18
C LEU A 422 26.47 2.06 1.96
N ASN A 423 27.40 1.47 2.70
CA ASN A 423 27.65 0.03 2.65
C ASN A 423 28.09 -0.48 4.03
N VAL A 424 27.48 -1.57 4.46
CA VAL A 424 27.80 -2.23 5.74
C VAL A 424 28.69 -3.46 5.57
N ALA A 425 29.09 -3.79 4.33
CA ALA A 425 29.91 -4.97 4.02
C ALA A 425 31.40 -4.74 4.29
N THR A 426 32.18 -5.83 4.27
CA THR A 426 33.65 -5.78 4.36
C THR A 426 34.25 -5.10 3.14
N GLY A 427 35.20 -4.19 3.38
CA GLY A 427 35.88 -3.43 2.32
C GLY A 427 35.41 -2.00 2.13
N ALA A 428 34.29 -1.63 2.77
CA ALA A 428 33.79 -0.25 2.78
C ALA A 428 34.76 0.68 3.55
N VAL A 429 34.85 1.95 3.09
CA VAL A 429 35.71 2.97 3.69
C VAL A 429 34.93 3.81 4.70
N GLU A 430 35.58 4.21 5.79
CA GLU A 430 35.03 5.17 6.76
C GLU A 430 35.47 6.62 6.46
N THR A 431 36.59 6.77 5.75
CA THR A 431 37.15 8.09 5.42
C THR A 431 36.80 8.47 3.99
N ILE A 432 36.18 9.62 3.86
CA ILE A 432 35.76 10.25 2.60
C ILE A 432 36.69 11.40 2.29
N THR A 433 37.11 11.54 1.03
CA THR A 433 38.01 12.62 0.60
C THR A 433 37.35 13.51 -0.44
N THR A 434 37.48 14.84 -0.29
CA THR A 434 36.98 15.78 -1.29
C THR A 434 37.77 15.68 -2.60
N THR A 435 37.06 15.75 -3.72
CA THR A 435 37.63 15.77 -5.07
C THR A 435 38.32 17.11 -5.37
N ASP A 436 38.93 17.26 -6.55
CA ASP A 436 39.52 18.51 -7.03
C ASP A 436 38.50 19.66 -7.10
N THR A 437 37.21 19.35 -7.18
CA THR A 437 36.14 20.34 -7.11
C THR A 437 35.72 20.70 -5.68
N GLY A 438 36.37 20.15 -4.66
CA GLY A 438 36.02 20.33 -3.25
C GLY A 438 34.75 19.57 -2.82
N LYS A 439 34.21 18.68 -3.66
CA LYS A 439 32.90 18.07 -3.42
C LYS A 439 32.98 16.57 -3.17
N PHE A 440 31.98 16.10 -2.41
CA PHE A 440 31.56 14.70 -2.36
C PHE A 440 30.07 14.61 -2.03
N SER A 441 29.43 13.46 -2.34
CA SER A 441 28.09 13.10 -1.89
C SER A 441 28.12 11.81 -1.08
N VAL A 442 27.24 11.71 -0.09
CA VAL A 442 26.93 10.47 0.64
C VAL A 442 25.46 10.11 0.38
N GLU A 443 25.25 8.89 -0.04
CA GLU A 443 23.97 8.41 -0.58
C GLU A 443 23.52 7.12 0.09
N GLY A 444 22.21 6.86 0.06
CA GLY A 444 21.60 5.66 0.64
C GLY A 444 21.30 5.77 2.12
N LEU A 445 21.03 6.99 2.59
CA LEU A 445 20.73 7.32 3.97
C LEU A 445 19.21 7.34 4.21
N GLU A 446 18.78 7.13 5.44
CA GLU A 446 17.41 7.41 5.87
C GLU A 446 17.27 8.84 6.43
N GLU A 447 16.06 9.29 6.75
CA GLU A 447 15.90 10.52 7.52
C GLU A 447 16.49 10.38 8.92
N GLY A 448 17.07 11.49 9.43
CA GLY A 448 17.74 11.50 10.72
C GLY A 448 18.78 12.59 10.85
N THR A 449 19.48 12.57 11.97
CA THR A 449 20.61 13.46 12.24
C THR A 449 21.92 12.75 11.93
N TYR A 450 22.81 13.49 11.28
CA TYR A 450 24.14 13.05 10.92
C TYR A 450 25.18 14.07 11.37
N TRP A 451 26.39 13.59 11.69
CA TRP A 451 27.52 14.42 12.03
C TRP A 451 28.63 14.25 10.99
N VAL A 452 29.09 15.35 10.47
CA VAL A 452 30.18 15.43 9.47
C VAL A 452 31.43 15.91 10.21
N GLU A 453 32.32 14.99 10.52
CA GLU A 453 33.60 15.26 11.20
C GLU A 453 34.71 15.43 10.16
N GLU A 454 35.38 16.59 10.16
CA GLU A 454 36.59 16.77 9.38
C GLU A 454 37.76 16.13 10.11
N LEU A 455 38.39 15.10 9.53
CA LEU A 455 39.57 14.44 10.11
C LEU A 455 40.86 15.18 9.77
N VAL A 456 40.99 15.60 8.49
CA VAL A 456 42.17 16.29 7.95
C VAL A 456 41.69 17.48 7.11
N ALA A 457 42.17 18.67 7.45
CA ALA A 457 41.98 19.84 6.61
C ALA A 457 43.01 19.89 5.48
N PRO A 458 42.73 20.55 4.35
CA PRO A 458 43.74 20.78 3.31
C PRO A 458 44.92 21.62 3.82
N ASP A 459 46.09 21.46 3.20
CA ASP A 459 47.30 22.18 3.56
C ASP A 459 47.08 23.70 3.58
N GLY A 460 47.52 24.34 4.64
CA GLY A 460 47.37 25.79 4.83
C GLY A 460 46.05 26.21 5.49
N TYR A 461 45.16 25.31 5.81
CA TYR A 461 43.87 25.58 6.45
C TYR A 461 43.75 24.96 7.84
N ASN A 462 43.01 25.62 8.72
CA ASN A 462 42.70 25.08 10.04
C ASN A 462 41.57 24.06 9.93
N LYS A 463 41.74 22.91 10.59
CA LYS A 463 40.70 21.91 10.76
C LYS A 463 39.51 22.50 11.52
N LEU A 464 38.28 22.06 11.20
CA LEU A 464 37.07 22.38 11.95
C LEU A 464 37.20 21.90 13.40
N ALA A 465 36.85 22.80 14.34
CA ALA A 465 36.95 22.49 15.78
C ALA A 465 35.93 21.46 16.27
N THR A 466 34.78 21.40 15.59
CA THR A 466 33.65 20.52 15.97
C THR A 466 33.04 19.89 14.72
N PRO A 467 32.52 18.66 14.82
CA PRO A 467 31.67 18.07 13.78
C PRO A 467 30.48 18.94 13.43
N GLN A 468 30.07 18.89 12.19
CA GLN A 468 28.97 19.69 11.67
C GLN A 468 27.69 18.87 11.63
N LYS A 469 26.59 19.41 12.14
CA LYS A 469 25.29 18.76 12.16
C LYS A 469 24.59 18.88 10.80
N VAL A 470 24.15 17.73 10.25
CA VAL A 470 23.29 17.64 9.06
C VAL A 470 22.04 16.88 9.44
N VAL A 471 20.87 17.40 9.09
CA VAL A 471 19.57 16.76 9.36
C VAL A 471 18.85 16.52 8.04
N ILE A 472 18.57 15.26 7.75
CA ILE A 472 17.65 14.85 6.68
C ILE A 472 16.27 14.71 7.31
N ALA A 473 15.28 15.43 6.80
CA ALA A 473 13.89 15.36 7.26
C ALA A 473 12.96 15.05 6.08
N ALA A 474 11.99 14.20 6.30
CA ALA A 474 10.98 13.82 5.31
C ALA A 474 9.58 13.82 5.94
N GLU A 475 8.57 14.11 5.12
CA GLU A 475 7.16 13.99 5.45
C GLU A 475 6.47 13.11 4.42
N TYR A 476 5.56 12.26 4.88
CA TYR A 476 4.85 11.30 4.04
C TYR A 476 3.35 11.51 4.09
N ASN A 477 2.68 11.28 2.96
CA ASN A 477 1.23 11.23 2.87
C ASN A 477 0.70 9.96 3.56
N GLU A 478 -0.62 9.90 3.79
CA GLU A 478 -1.25 8.74 4.42
C GLU A 478 -1.10 7.43 3.61
N ASP A 479 -0.96 7.54 2.30
CA ASP A 479 -0.71 6.41 1.38
C ASP A 479 0.76 5.98 1.30
N GLY A 480 1.64 6.55 2.13
CA GLY A 480 3.07 6.25 2.16
C GLY A 480 3.92 6.95 1.10
N THR A 481 3.32 7.75 0.20
CA THR A 481 4.08 8.54 -0.77
C THR A 481 4.78 9.72 -0.10
N LEU A 482 5.95 10.10 -0.62
CA LEU A 482 6.69 11.25 -0.11
C LEU A 482 5.93 12.55 -0.39
N LYS A 483 5.71 13.34 0.65
CA LYS A 483 5.09 14.65 0.56
C LYS A 483 6.14 15.75 0.36
N SER A 484 7.23 15.66 1.13
CA SER A 484 8.36 16.59 1.04
C SER A 484 9.59 16.01 1.74
N HIS A 485 10.78 16.45 1.32
CA HIS A 485 12.00 16.19 2.07
C HIS A 485 12.90 17.43 2.07
N SER A 486 13.81 17.50 3.01
CA SER A 486 14.77 18.58 3.12
C SER A 486 16.04 18.14 3.82
N VAL A 487 17.15 18.79 3.51
CA VAL A 487 18.42 18.65 4.23
C VAL A 487 18.74 19.99 4.90
N LYS A 488 19.07 19.96 6.18
CA LYS A 488 19.45 21.12 6.98
C LYS A 488 20.90 21.00 7.40
N TYR A 489 21.64 22.11 7.32
CA TYR A 489 22.97 22.26 7.88
C TYR A 489 22.90 23.25 9.04
N GLY A 490 23.17 22.80 10.27
CA GLY A 490 22.83 23.57 11.45
C GLY A 490 21.33 23.92 11.45
N ASP A 491 21.01 25.22 11.51
CA ASP A 491 19.63 25.73 11.45
C ASP A 491 19.21 26.19 10.04
N ALA A 492 20.12 26.15 9.06
CA ALA A 492 19.86 26.58 7.69
C ALA A 492 19.38 25.42 6.81
N LEU A 493 18.39 25.67 5.94
CA LEU A 493 18.03 24.74 4.86
C LEU A 493 19.11 24.81 3.79
N THR A 494 19.53 23.66 3.28
CA THR A 494 20.32 23.60 2.05
C THR A 494 19.43 23.91 0.86
N ASP A 495 19.98 24.54 -0.16
CA ASP A 495 19.22 24.92 -1.36
C ASP A 495 18.76 23.66 -2.12
N ALA A 496 17.48 23.33 -2.02
CA ALA A 496 16.86 22.19 -2.71
C ALA A 496 16.82 22.36 -4.25
N ALA A 497 17.07 23.56 -4.76
CA ALA A 497 17.00 23.84 -6.20
C ALA A 497 18.11 23.16 -7.01
N HIS A 498 19.15 22.65 -6.36
CA HIS A 498 20.29 22.01 -7.02
C HIS A 498 20.30 20.47 -6.94
N GLY A 499 19.26 19.84 -6.40
CA GLY A 499 19.08 18.38 -6.42
C GLY A 499 20.07 17.55 -5.58
N ASP A 500 21.19 18.10 -5.17
CA ASP A 500 22.25 17.41 -4.44
C ASP A 500 22.25 17.71 -2.94
N HIS A 501 21.39 18.61 -2.46
CA HIS A 501 21.35 19.07 -1.07
C HIS A 501 22.73 19.39 -0.51
N GLU A 502 23.49 20.26 -1.21
CA GLU A 502 24.86 20.58 -0.87
C GLU A 502 24.96 21.37 0.44
N VAL A 503 25.77 20.83 1.36
CA VAL A 503 26.18 21.48 2.60
C VAL A 503 27.51 22.18 2.36
N VAL A 504 27.56 23.51 2.53
CA VAL A 504 28.79 24.29 2.37
C VAL A 504 29.61 24.25 3.66
N VAL A 505 30.84 23.70 3.57
CA VAL A 505 31.77 23.60 4.69
C VAL A 505 33.00 24.48 4.39
N VAL A 506 33.24 25.51 5.24
CA VAL A 506 34.30 26.49 5.00
C VAL A 506 35.47 26.29 5.98
N ASN A 507 36.69 26.14 5.44
CA ASN A 507 37.91 26.26 6.24
C ASN A 507 38.55 27.65 6.11
N LYS A 508 39.14 28.10 7.21
CA LYS A 508 39.85 29.35 7.30
C LYS A 508 41.35 29.13 7.36
N THR A 509 42.11 30.06 6.78
CA THR A 509 43.56 30.07 6.95
C THR A 509 43.92 30.46 8.38
N GLY A 510 45.01 29.94 8.90
CA GLY A 510 45.57 30.39 10.17
C GLY A 510 46.12 31.81 10.05
N ALA A 511 46.01 32.59 11.12
CA ALA A 511 46.78 33.85 11.21
C ALA A 511 48.27 33.51 11.42
N LEU A 512 49.14 34.23 10.75
CA LEU A 512 50.57 34.11 11.04
C LEU A 512 50.81 34.43 12.53
N LEU A 513 51.55 33.55 13.19
CA LEU A 513 51.92 33.81 14.58
C LEU A 513 52.87 35.03 14.65
N PRO A 514 52.71 35.89 15.66
CA PRO A 514 53.61 37.04 15.80
C PRO A 514 55.06 36.55 16.02
N GLU A 515 55.99 37.07 15.22
CA GLU A 515 57.40 36.78 15.37
C GLU A 515 58.00 37.66 16.45
N THR A 516 58.77 37.06 17.38
CA THR A 516 59.49 37.82 18.42
C THR A 516 60.72 38.56 17.91
N GLY A 517 61.12 38.32 16.64
CA GLY A 517 62.28 38.89 15.95
C GLY A 517 61.98 40.01 14.94
N GLY A 518 60.71 40.52 14.89
CA GLY A 518 60.28 41.49 13.90
C GLY A 518 60.86 42.90 14.08
N MET A 519 60.41 43.87 13.27
CA MET A 519 60.90 45.25 13.15
C MET A 519 61.26 45.97 14.47
N GLY A 520 60.65 45.54 15.60
CA GLY A 520 60.98 46.08 16.94
C GLY A 520 62.43 45.79 17.34
N THR A 521 62.96 44.58 17.09
CA THR A 521 64.33 44.22 17.44
C THR A 521 65.34 44.98 16.60
N ILE A 522 65.06 45.19 15.33
CA ILE A 522 65.91 46.00 14.42
C ILE A 522 65.88 47.45 14.87
N LEU A 523 64.73 47.98 15.23
CA LEU A 523 64.58 49.36 15.72
C LEU A 523 65.39 49.59 17.02
N PHE A 524 65.24 48.66 18.00
CA PHE A 524 66.00 48.70 19.26
C PHE A 524 67.49 48.51 19.02
N THR A 525 67.92 47.66 18.10
CA THR A 525 69.36 47.49 17.76
C THR A 525 69.90 48.77 17.10
N VAL A 526 69.20 49.35 16.16
CA VAL A 526 69.62 50.60 15.51
C VAL A 526 69.65 51.82 16.51
N VAL A 527 68.60 51.96 17.30
CA VAL A 527 68.56 53.01 18.35
C VAL A 527 69.65 52.77 19.39
N GLY A 528 69.91 51.57 19.83
CA GLY A 528 70.96 51.19 20.74
C GLY A 528 72.34 51.48 20.17
N ALA A 529 72.60 51.14 18.90
CA ALA A 529 73.87 51.46 18.22
C ALA A 529 74.10 52.97 18.06
N LEU A 530 73.08 53.73 17.69
CA LEU A 530 73.14 55.17 17.58
C LEU A 530 73.38 55.80 18.97
N ALA A 531 72.81 55.32 20.02
CA ALA A 531 73.06 55.82 21.38
C ALA A 531 74.51 55.52 21.84
N ILE A 532 75.03 54.35 21.50
CA ILE A 532 76.44 53.99 21.78
C ILE A 532 77.37 54.90 21.00
N ILE A 533 77.13 55.08 19.70
CA ILE A 533 77.92 55.97 18.85
C ILE A 533 77.85 57.45 19.36
N GLY A 534 76.68 57.93 19.70
CA GLY A 534 76.47 59.26 20.28
C GLY A 534 77.18 59.39 21.62
N GLY A 535 77.16 58.41 22.49
CA GLY A 535 77.87 58.40 23.76
C GLY A 535 79.39 58.41 23.59
N VAL A 536 79.90 57.66 22.64
CA VAL A 536 81.37 57.61 22.32
C VAL A 536 81.80 59.00 21.73
N VAL A 537 81.05 59.53 20.80
CA VAL A 537 81.32 60.86 20.25
C VAL A 537 81.29 61.98 21.33
N TRP A 538 80.28 61.90 22.20
CA TRP A 538 80.19 62.85 23.34
C TRP A 538 81.38 62.69 24.27
N ALA A 539 81.77 61.51 24.65
CA ALA A 539 82.90 61.23 25.56
C ALA A 539 84.23 61.68 24.92
N VAL A 540 84.46 61.47 23.60
CA VAL A 540 85.64 61.95 22.87
C VAL A 540 85.67 63.48 22.77
N ARG A 541 84.53 64.09 22.50
CA ARG A 541 84.44 65.59 22.49
C ARG A 541 84.71 66.15 23.88
N ARG A 542 84.18 65.59 24.95
CA ARG A 542 84.43 66.02 26.30
C ARG A 542 85.90 65.90 26.69
N LYS A 543 86.62 64.92 26.27
CA LYS A 543 88.08 64.80 26.48
C LYS A 543 88.91 65.82 25.72
N ARG A 544 88.39 66.38 24.60
CA ARG A 544 89.05 67.40 23.84
C ARG A 544 88.84 68.87 24.36
N SER A 545 87.83 69.07 25.23
CA SER A 545 87.54 70.37 25.83
C SER A 545 88.23 70.58 27.20
N VAL A 546 89.02 69.65 27.67
CA VAL A 546 89.79 69.69 28.96
C VAL A 546 91.32 69.62 28.68
N ARG A 547 91.78 70.21 27.58
CA ARG A 547 93.15 70.54 27.28
C ARG A 547 93.29 71.99 26.92
#